data_56173d9dacf4d50136b4e984c3ba14db
#
_entry.id   56173d9dacf4d50136b4e984c3ba14db
#
_cell.length_a   1.000
_cell.length_b   1.000
_cell.length_c   1.000
_cell.angle_alpha   90.00
_cell.angle_beta   90.00
_cell.angle_gamma   90.00
#
_symmetry.space_group_name_H-M   'P 1'
#
loop_
_entity.id
_entity.type
_entity.pdbx_description
1 polymer ?
#
loop_
_entity_poly.entity_id
_entity_poly.type
_entity_poly.pdbx_seq_one_letter_code
_entity_poly.pdbx_strand_id
1 'polypeptide(L)'
;MKACAKVDAEIFVVDNNSVDGSVEMVQKKFPAVKEIANKDNKGFSKANNQAIQLSTGEYVLLLNPDTVVEEDTFEKMIRFMDAHSDAGGLGVKMIDGSGKFLPESKRGLPTPRVAFYKMFGLSKLFPRSKTFGKYHLSYLDRDKIHEIDVLAGACMMIRKTVLDKTGLLDETFFMYGEDIDLSYRITQAGFKNYYFPETRIIHYKGESTKKSSVNYV
;
A
#
# COMPACT_ATOMS: atom_id res chain seq x y z
N MET A 1 -10.64 13.35 -2.38
CA MET A 1 -12.04 13.53 -2.83
C MET A 1 -12.17 13.58 -4.36
N LYS A 2 -11.39 14.37 -5.12
CA LYS A 2 -11.53 14.43 -6.60
C LYS A 2 -11.31 13.08 -7.29
N ALA A 3 -10.35 12.28 -6.84
CA ALA A 3 -10.09 10.95 -7.41
C ALA A 3 -11.24 9.94 -7.18
N CYS A 4 -12.15 10.20 -6.24
CA CYS A 4 -13.33 9.37 -6.02
C CYS A 4 -14.56 9.84 -6.82
N ALA A 5 -14.50 10.96 -7.55
CA ALA A 5 -15.67 11.55 -8.21
C ALA A 5 -16.30 10.66 -9.30
N LYS A 6 -15.54 9.71 -9.84
CA LYS A 6 -15.97 8.80 -10.91
C LYS A 6 -16.14 7.34 -10.46
N VAL A 7 -16.00 7.09 -9.15
CA VAL A 7 -16.10 5.75 -8.57
C VAL A 7 -17.07 5.78 -7.40
N ASP A 8 -17.84 4.71 -7.22
CA ASP A 8 -18.63 4.53 -6.02
C ASP A 8 -17.69 4.06 -4.90
N ALA A 9 -17.44 4.93 -3.91
CA ALA A 9 -16.41 4.69 -2.90
C ALA A 9 -16.88 5.07 -1.49
N GLU A 10 -16.66 4.16 -0.57
CA GLU A 10 -16.67 4.43 0.86
C GLU A 10 -15.28 4.90 1.30
N ILE A 11 -15.19 5.99 2.03
CA ILE A 11 -13.93 6.50 2.54
C ILE A 11 -13.93 6.37 4.06
N PHE A 12 -12.96 5.63 4.58
CA PHE A 12 -12.67 5.51 6.00
C PHE A 12 -11.39 6.26 6.33
N VAL A 13 -11.41 7.02 7.41
CA VAL A 13 -10.21 7.58 8.03
C VAL A 13 -10.10 7.00 9.42
N VAL A 14 -9.02 6.26 9.66
CA VAL A 14 -8.73 5.69 10.97
C VAL A 14 -7.63 6.50 11.64
N ASP A 15 -7.96 7.16 12.72
CA ASP A 15 -7.03 7.94 13.52
C ASP A 15 -6.52 7.13 14.71
N ASN A 16 -5.21 7.06 14.86
CA ASN A 16 -4.54 6.34 15.94
C ASN A 16 -4.13 7.26 17.09
N ASN A 17 -5.09 8.06 17.62
CA ASN A 17 -4.87 8.99 18.72
C ASN A 17 -3.96 10.19 18.38
N SER A 18 -4.21 10.82 17.23
CA SER A 18 -3.52 12.05 16.85
C SER A 18 -3.88 13.21 17.80
N VAL A 19 -2.91 14.07 18.10
CA VAL A 19 -3.06 15.22 19.00
C VAL A 19 -2.91 16.56 18.26
N ASP A 20 -2.93 16.54 16.94
CA ASP A 20 -2.66 17.71 16.08
C ASP A 20 -3.92 18.34 15.46
N GLY A 21 -5.11 17.93 15.92
CA GLY A 21 -6.38 18.41 15.38
C GLY A 21 -6.80 17.75 14.07
N SER A 22 -6.17 16.62 13.68
CA SER A 22 -6.50 15.88 12.44
C SER A 22 -7.95 15.38 12.47
N VAL A 23 -8.42 14.87 13.59
CA VAL A 23 -9.79 14.33 13.78
C VAL A 23 -10.82 15.43 13.51
N GLU A 24 -10.71 16.56 14.21
CA GLU A 24 -11.63 17.69 14.08
C GLU A 24 -11.60 18.28 12.65
N MET A 25 -10.43 18.29 12.03
CA MET A 25 -10.27 18.74 10.65
C MET A 25 -11.03 17.84 9.68
N VAL A 26 -10.95 16.52 9.84
CA VAL A 26 -11.66 15.54 8.99
C VAL A 26 -13.16 15.71 9.17
N GLN A 27 -13.65 15.74 10.41
CA GLN A 27 -15.09 15.93 10.74
C GLN A 27 -15.66 17.21 10.12
N LYS A 28 -14.91 18.31 10.24
CA LYS A 28 -15.37 19.62 9.76
C LYS A 28 -15.32 19.73 8.24
N LYS A 29 -14.27 19.24 7.58
CA LYS A 29 -14.06 19.46 6.14
C LYS A 29 -14.62 18.33 5.27
N PHE A 30 -14.77 17.13 5.82
CA PHE A 30 -15.15 15.94 5.07
C PHE A 30 -16.25 15.12 5.78
N PRO A 31 -17.43 15.69 6.03
CA PRO A 31 -18.48 15.04 6.85
C PRO A 31 -19.03 13.73 6.26
N ALA A 32 -18.78 13.46 4.98
CA ALA A 32 -19.16 12.20 4.33
C ALA A 32 -18.15 11.05 4.57
N VAL A 33 -17.00 11.34 5.15
CA VAL A 33 -15.98 10.35 5.48
C VAL A 33 -16.37 9.62 6.77
N LYS A 34 -16.27 8.30 6.75
CA LYS A 34 -16.47 7.45 7.94
C LYS A 34 -15.21 7.48 8.79
N GLU A 35 -15.29 8.06 9.96
CA GLU A 35 -14.14 8.20 10.85
C GLU A 35 -14.17 7.16 11.96
N ILE A 36 -12.98 6.63 12.27
CA ILE A 36 -12.71 5.75 13.42
C ILE A 36 -11.58 6.38 14.24
N ALA A 37 -11.91 7.04 15.35
CA ALA A 37 -10.94 7.66 16.26
C ALA A 37 -10.60 6.68 17.39
N ASN A 38 -9.39 6.14 17.38
CA ASN A 38 -8.86 5.30 18.44
C ASN A 38 -8.36 6.13 19.62
N LYS A 39 -8.48 5.59 20.84
CA LYS A 39 -7.99 6.25 22.07
C LYS A 39 -6.51 6.02 22.32
N ASP A 40 -5.88 5.15 21.56
CA ASP A 40 -4.46 4.77 21.63
C ASP A 40 -3.97 4.36 20.23
N ASN A 41 -2.66 4.35 20.04
CA ASN A 41 -2.07 3.89 18.78
C ASN A 41 -2.14 2.36 18.68
N LYS A 42 -3.04 1.87 17.84
CA LYS A 42 -3.27 0.43 17.59
C LYS A 42 -2.24 -0.19 16.63
N GLY A 43 -1.39 0.62 16.00
CA GLY A 43 -0.52 0.20 14.90
C GLY A 43 -1.25 0.18 13.56
N PHE A 44 -0.49 -0.10 12.50
CA PHE A 44 -1.00 -0.02 11.12
C PHE A 44 -2.01 -1.13 10.81
N SER A 45 -1.68 -2.38 11.16
CA SER A 45 -2.53 -3.55 10.84
C SER A 45 -3.90 -3.46 11.49
N LYS A 46 -3.95 -3.23 12.82
CA LYS A 46 -5.22 -3.12 13.55
C LYS A 46 -6.08 -1.96 13.06
N ALA A 47 -5.48 -0.79 12.83
CA ALA A 47 -6.20 0.38 12.36
C ALA A 47 -6.86 0.12 11.01
N ASN A 48 -6.11 -0.42 10.05
CA ASN A 48 -6.67 -0.77 8.74
C ASN A 48 -7.74 -1.85 8.83
N ASN A 49 -7.54 -2.90 9.64
CA ASN A 49 -8.50 -3.97 9.81
C ASN A 49 -9.85 -3.48 10.33
N GLN A 50 -9.88 -2.48 11.23
CA GLN A 50 -11.14 -1.86 11.70
C GLN A 50 -11.97 -1.31 10.53
N ALA A 51 -11.33 -0.61 9.59
CA ALA A 51 -12.01 -0.08 8.42
C ALA A 51 -12.39 -1.17 7.40
N ILE A 52 -11.50 -2.14 7.16
CA ILE A 52 -11.75 -3.25 6.23
C ILE A 52 -12.97 -4.07 6.66
N GLN A 53 -13.13 -4.33 7.97
CA GLN A 53 -14.27 -5.08 8.50
C GLN A 53 -15.60 -4.36 8.32
N LEU A 54 -15.60 -3.04 8.27
CA LEU A 54 -16.80 -2.21 8.06
C LEU A 54 -17.06 -1.91 6.59
N SER A 55 -16.09 -2.17 5.71
CA SER A 55 -16.20 -1.88 4.28
C SER A 55 -17.10 -2.89 3.56
N THR A 56 -17.87 -2.42 2.58
CA THR A 56 -18.78 -3.24 1.77
C THR A 56 -18.37 -3.31 0.31
N GLY A 57 -17.38 -2.51 -0.13
CA GLY A 57 -16.92 -2.45 -1.49
C GLY A 57 -16.28 -3.74 -2.02
N GLU A 58 -16.29 -3.93 -3.33
CA GLU A 58 -15.67 -5.07 -4.01
C GLU A 58 -14.15 -5.07 -3.90
N TYR A 59 -13.56 -3.89 -3.82
CA TYR A 59 -12.13 -3.66 -3.62
C TYR A 59 -11.88 -2.87 -2.34
N VAL A 60 -10.80 -3.19 -1.67
CA VAL A 60 -10.26 -2.43 -0.54
C VAL A 60 -8.97 -1.74 -0.98
N LEU A 61 -8.88 -0.44 -0.80
CA LEU A 61 -7.66 0.32 -1.04
C LEU A 61 -7.07 0.80 0.30
N LEU A 62 -5.91 0.27 0.65
CA LEU A 62 -5.08 0.85 1.70
C LEU A 62 -4.31 2.02 1.08
N LEU A 63 -4.44 3.20 1.69
CA LEU A 63 -3.80 4.42 1.19
C LEU A 63 -3.26 5.25 2.35
N ASN A 64 -1.96 5.49 2.35
CA ASN A 64 -1.35 6.31 3.39
C ASN A 64 -1.76 7.79 3.26
N PRO A 65 -1.92 8.50 4.40
CA PRO A 65 -2.36 9.91 4.40
C PRO A 65 -1.30 10.88 3.83
N ASP A 66 -0.04 10.46 3.72
CA ASP A 66 1.06 11.23 3.12
C ASP A 66 1.24 10.93 1.61
N THR A 67 0.16 10.54 0.94
CA THR A 67 0.12 10.32 -0.51
C THR A 67 -0.74 11.35 -1.23
N VAL A 68 -0.35 11.67 -2.47
CA VAL A 68 -1.17 12.44 -3.41
C VAL A 68 -1.42 11.60 -4.64
N VAL A 69 -2.69 11.46 -5.03
CA VAL A 69 -3.16 10.66 -6.15
C VAL A 69 -3.63 11.55 -7.32
N GLU A 70 -3.49 11.09 -8.55
CA GLU A 70 -4.08 11.72 -9.73
C GLU A 70 -5.60 11.49 -9.76
N GLU A 71 -6.36 12.35 -10.44
CA GLU A 71 -7.83 12.34 -10.41
C GLU A 71 -8.44 11.05 -11.00
N ASP A 72 -7.74 10.35 -11.90
CA ASP A 72 -8.19 9.13 -12.57
C ASP A 72 -7.54 7.84 -12.00
N THR A 73 -6.74 7.97 -10.94
CA THR A 73 -5.99 6.84 -10.37
C THR A 73 -6.89 5.68 -10.00
N PHE A 74 -7.96 5.92 -9.25
CA PHE A 74 -8.82 4.83 -8.75
C PHE A 74 -9.65 4.20 -9.87
N GLU A 75 -10.13 5.00 -10.82
CA GLU A 75 -10.83 4.49 -12.01
C GLU A 75 -9.93 3.55 -12.81
N LYS A 76 -8.67 3.93 -13.05
CA LYS A 76 -7.69 3.08 -13.76
C LYS A 76 -7.38 1.79 -13.00
N MET A 77 -7.19 1.88 -11.69
CA MET A 77 -6.92 0.72 -10.83
C MET A 77 -8.08 -0.28 -10.86
N ILE A 78 -9.32 0.19 -10.68
CA ILE A 78 -10.53 -0.65 -10.72
C ILE A 78 -10.65 -1.32 -12.10
N ARG A 79 -10.53 -0.55 -13.18
CA ARG A 79 -10.60 -1.08 -14.54
C ARG A 79 -9.55 -2.18 -14.81
N PHE A 80 -8.34 -2.02 -14.27
CA PHE A 80 -7.31 -3.05 -14.35
C PHE A 80 -7.73 -4.32 -13.59
N MET A 81 -8.21 -4.15 -12.35
CA MET A 81 -8.65 -5.28 -11.52
C MET A 81 -9.83 -6.03 -12.16
N ASP A 82 -10.79 -5.30 -12.75
CA ASP A 82 -11.93 -5.91 -13.45
C ASP A 82 -11.50 -6.75 -14.67
N ALA A 83 -10.50 -6.26 -15.40
CA ALA A 83 -9.95 -6.95 -16.57
C ALA A 83 -9.06 -8.16 -16.23
N HIS A 84 -8.58 -8.27 -14.97
CA HIS A 84 -7.64 -9.31 -14.52
C HIS A 84 -8.21 -10.07 -13.32
N SER A 85 -8.99 -11.12 -13.58
CA SER A 85 -9.62 -11.92 -12.50
C SER A 85 -8.61 -12.69 -11.63
N ASP A 86 -7.38 -12.89 -12.12
CA ASP A 86 -6.25 -13.48 -11.39
C ASP A 86 -5.54 -12.47 -10.49
N ALA A 87 -5.82 -11.17 -10.62
CA ALA A 87 -5.26 -10.14 -9.76
C ALA A 87 -5.91 -10.17 -8.38
N GLY A 88 -5.15 -10.56 -7.37
CA GLY A 88 -5.55 -10.49 -5.96
C GLY A 88 -5.22 -9.14 -5.36
N GLY A 89 -4.10 -8.53 -5.79
CA GLY A 89 -3.65 -7.24 -5.32
C GLY A 89 -2.96 -6.40 -6.39
N LEU A 90 -3.06 -5.08 -6.26
CA LEU A 90 -2.54 -4.10 -7.22
C LEU A 90 -1.84 -2.96 -6.48
N GLY A 91 -0.59 -2.68 -6.86
CA GLY A 91 0.15 -1.49 -6.45
C GLY A 91 0.48 -0.63 -7.67
N VAL A 92 0.65 0.67 -7.46
CA VAL A 92 0.91 1.63 -8.53
C VAL A 92 2.35 2.15 -8.48
N LYS A 93 2.75 2.87 -9.52
CA LYS A 93 4.02 3.59 -9.55
C LYS A 93 4.03 4.68 -8.49
N MET A 94 5.04 4.65 -7.62
CA MET A 94 5.25 5.68 -6.61
C MET A 94 6.45 6.54 -6.97
N ILE A 95 6.31 7.84 -6.76
CA ILE A 95 7.38 8.83 -6.87
C ILE A 95 7.45 9.64 -5.57
N ASP A 96 8.60 10.22 -5.27
CA ASP A 96 8.72 11.20 -4.18
C ASP A 96 8.28 12.61 -4.62
N GLY A 97 8.29 13.57 -3.69
CA GLY A 97 7.92 14.97 -3.97
C GLY A 97 8.80 15.67 -5.00
N SER A 98 9.97 15.11 -5.35
CA SER A 98 10.85 15.60 -6.41
C SER A 98 10.59 14.93 -7.77
N GLY A 99 9.66 13.99 -7.86
CA GLY A 99 9.34 13.21 -9.04
C GLY A 99 10.25 11.98 -9.25
N LYS A 100 11.14 11.67 -8.30
CA LYS A 100 12.02 10.51 -8.39
C LYS A 100 11.25 9.22 -8.07
N PHE A 101 11.46 8.19 -8.89
CA PHE A 101 10.89 6.86 -8.71
C PHE A 101 11.28 6.25 -7.35
N LEU A 102 10.29 5.72 -6.64
CA LEU A 102 10.46 5.01 -5.38
C LEU A 102 10.54 3.50 -5.63
N PRO A 103 11.70 2.85 -5.36
CA PRO A 103 11.93 1.43 -5.67
C PRO A 103 10.97 0.48 -4.96
N GLU A 104 10.38 0.88 -3.83
CA GLU A 104 9.38 0.09 -3.11
C GLU A 104 8.04 -0.05 -3.84
N SER A 105 7.82 0.66 -4.94
CA SER A 105 6.67 0.47 -5.84
C SER A 105 6.57 -0.97 -6.36
N LYS A 106 7.70 -1.68 -6.45
CA LYS A 106 7.77 -3.07 -6.90
C LYS A 106 8.86 -3.79 -6.12
N ARG A 107 8.48 -4.83 -5.41
CA ARG A 107 9.39 -5.59 -4.55
C ARG A 107 9.26 -7.09 -4.78
N GLY A 108 10.39 -7.77 -4.67
CA GLY A 108 10.45 -9.22 -4.53
C GLY A 108 10.34 -9.63 -3.07
N LEU A 109 10.00 -10.89 -2.83
CA LEU A 109 9.93 -11.45 -1.49
C LEU A 109 11.30 -11.40 -0.80
N PRO A 110 11.41 -10.87 0.43
CA PRO A 110 12.67 -10.76 1.17
C PRO A 110 13.09 -12.10 1.78
N THR A 111 13.50 -13.05 0.93
CA THR A 111 14.08 -14.30 1.42
C THR A 111 15.45 -14.05 2.07
N PRO A 112 15.97 -14.94 2.95
CA PRO A 112 17.28 -14.78 3.57
C PRO A 112 18.40 -14.51 2.54
N ARG A 113 18.35 -15.18 1.39
CA ARG A 113 19.29 -14.99 0.29
C ARG A 113 19.20 -13.58 -0.32
N VAL A 114 17.99 -13.08 -0.53
CA VAL A 114 17.74 -11.73 -1.07
C VAL A 114 18.17 -10.66 -0.08
N ALA A 115 17.89 -10.87 1.22
CA ALA A 115 18.34 -10.00 2.29
C ALA A 115 19.88 -9.94 2.38
N PHE A 116 20.55 -11.08 2.27
CA PHE A 116 22.02 -11.17 2.20
C PHE A 116 22.59 -10.32 1.05
N TYR A 117 22.07 -10.46 -0.17
CA TYR A 117 22.54 -9.67 -1.30
C TYR A 117 22.34 -8.15 -1.11
N LYS A 118 21.25 -7.75 -0.48
CA LYS A 118 20.99 -6.34 -0.15
C LYS A 118 21.98 -5.84 0.91
N MET A 119 22.20 -6.61 1.98
CA MET A 119 23.07 -6.24 3.10
C MET A 119 24.53 -6.08 2.64
N PHE A 120 25.02 -6.96 1.77
CA PHE A 120 26.39 -6.90 1.23
C PHE A 120 26.55 -5.99 -0.01
N GLY A 121 25.51 -5.20 -0.34
CA GLY A 121 25.57 -4.22 -1.42
C GLY A 121 25.57 -4.79 -2.84
N LEU A 122 25.47 -6.11 -3.03
CA LEU A 122 25.46 -6.77 -4.35
C LEU A 122 24.31 -6.31 -5.22
N SER A 123 23.17 -5.98 -4.61
CA SER A 123 22.02 -5.40 -5.31
C SER A 123 22.28 -4.02 -5.90
N LYS A 124 23.17 -3.21 -5.28
CA LYS A 124 23.61 -1.91 -5.80
C LYS A 124 24.67 -2.06 -6.90
N LEU A 125 25.56 -3.02 -6.75
CA LEU A 125 26.64 -3.27 -7.70
C LEU A 125 26.11 -3.89 -9.01
N PHE A 126 25.10 -4.77 -8.92
CA PHE A 126 24.50 -5.46 -10.06
C PHE A 126 22.99 -5.23 -10.16
N PRO A 127 22.51 -3.98 -10.36
CA PRO A 127 21.09 -3.65 -10.28
C PRO A 127 20.24 -4.31 -11.37
N ARG A 128 20.82 -4.65 -12.53
CA ARG A 128 20.13 -5.35 -13.64
C ARG A 128 20.13 -6.87 -13.51
N SER A 129 20.79 -7.42 -12.50
CA SER A 129 20.81 -8.86 -12.28
C SER A 129 19.48 -9.36 -11.70
N LYS A 130 18.87 -10.38 -12.32
CA LYS A 130 17.69 -11.06 -11.79
C LYS A 130 17.95 -11.72 -10.43
N THR A 131 19.19 -12.04 -10.10
CA THR A 131 19.59 -12.64 -8.83
C THR A 131 19.81 -11.57 -7.75
N PHE A 132 20.64 -10.57 -8.01
CA PHE A 132 21.04 -9.57 -7.03
C PHE A 132 20.06 -8.41 -6.93
N GLY A 133 19.37 -8.07 -8.02
CA GLY A 133 18.33 -7.01 -8.06
C GLY A 133 16.94 -7.46 -7.58
N LYS A 134 16.80 -8.69 -7.05
CA LYS A 134 15.49 -9.29 -6.75
C LYS A 134 14.69 -8.54 -5.69
N TYR A 135 15.33 -7.90 -4.72
CA TYR A 135 14.61 -7.19 -3.66
C TYR A 135 13.72 -6.03 -4.18
N HIS A 136 14.25 -5.19 -5.06
CA HIS A 136 13.51 -4.08 -5.67
C HIS A 136 13.07 -4.37 -7.11
N LEU A 137 13.25 -5.60 -7.57
CA LEU A 137 12.97 -6.01 -8.95
C LEU A 137 13.54 -5.01 -9.96
N SER A 138 14.78 -4.55 -9.69
CA SER A 138 15.40 -3.44 -10.40
C SER A 138 15.75 -3.74 -11.87
N TYR A 139 15.69 -5.01 -12.25
CA TYR A 139 15.83 -5.50 -13.62
C TYR A 139 14.52 -5.37 -14.44
N LEU A 140 13.36 -5.15 -13.78
CA LEU A 140 12.09 -4.94 -14.45
C LEU A 140 11.93 -3.48 -14.86
N ASP A 141 11.36 -3.26 -16.02
CA ASP A 141 11.02 -1.93 -16.53
C ASP A 141 10.00 -1.27 -15.60
N ARG A 142 10.30 -0.06 -15.13
CA ARG A 142 9.43 0.70 -14.21
C ARG A 142 8.20 1.30 -14.88
N ASP A 143 8.15 1.29 -16.21
CA ASP A 143 7.07 1.89 -17.00
C ASP A 143 6.19 0.82 -17.67
N LYS A 144 6.34 -0.47 -17.27
CA LYS A 144 5.53 -1.60 -17.72
C LYS A 144 4.84 -2.30 -16.58
N ILE A 145 3.69 -2.90 -16.87
CA ILE A 145 2.96 -3.77 -15.93
C ILE A 145 3.76 -5.03 -15.68
N HIS A 146 3.87 -5.43 -14.43
CA HIS A 146 4.57 -6.63 -14.02
C HIS A 146 3.83 -7.36 -12.90
N GLU A 147 3.87 -8.68 -12.90
CA GLU A 147 3.64 -9.48 -11.71
C GLU A 147 4.81 -9.27 -10.74
N ILE A 148 4.50 -9.05 -9.45
CA ILE A 148 5.46 -8.78 -8.39
C ILE A 148 5.14 -9.62 -7.15
N ASP A 149 6.14 -9.84 -6.28
CA ASP A 149 5.89 -10.63 -5.09
C ASP A 149 5.20 -9.80 -3.98
N VAL A 150 5.60 -8.55 -3.80
CA VAL A 150 5.21 -7.73 -2.64
C VAL A 150 4.71 -6.35 -3.06
N LEU A 151 3.49 -6.03 -2.68
CA LEU A 151 2.87 -4.72 -2.79
C LEU A 151 3.37 -3.78 -1.68
N ALA A 152 3.23 -2.47 -1.87
CA ALA A 152 3.55 -1.49 -0.83
C ALA A 152 2.27 -1.05 -0.11
N GLY A 153 2.25 -1.15 1.22
CA GLY A 153 1.11 -0.75 2.05
C GLY A 153 0.72 0.73 1.90
N ALA A 154 1.61 1.57 1.36
CA ALA A 154 1.32 2.98 1.09
C ALA A 154 0.21 3.20 0.03
N CYS A 155 0.06 2.27 -0.93
CA CYS A 155 -1.04 2.24 -1.90
C CYS A 155 -1.20 0.78 -2.37
N MET A 156 -2.16 0.07 -1.80
CA MET A 156 -2.41 -1.34 -2.06
C MET A 156 -3.91 -1.56 -2.24
N MET A 157 -4.34 -1.82 -3.48
CA MET A 157 -5.72 -2.25 -3.75
C MET A 157 -5.80 -3.76 -3.73
N ILE A 158 -6.81 -4.30 -3.06
CA ILE A 158 -6.99 -5.75 -2.85
C ILE A 158 -8.45 -6.09 -3.17
N ARG A 159 -8.67 -7.20 -3.86
CA ARG A 159 -10.01 -7.74 -4.09
C ARG A 159 -10.60 -8.25 -2.76
N LYS A 160 -11.81 -7.85 -2.40
CA LYS A 160 -12.45 -8.25 -1.13
C LYS A 160 -12.55 -9.76 -0.98
N THR A 161 -12.95 -10.48 -2.03
CA THR A 161 -13.04 -11.94 -2.03
C THR A 161 -11.68 -12.65 -1.83
N VAL A 162 -10.57 -11.95 -2.10
CA VAL A 162 -9.23 -12.46 -1.78
C VAL A 162 -8.95 -12.30 -0.29
N LEU A 163 -9.31 -11.15 0.31
CA LEU A 163 -9.22 -10.96 1.77
C LEU A 163 -10.07 -11.98 2.53
N ASP A 164 -11.25 -12.34 2.01
CA ASP A 164 -12.10 -13.38 2.61
C ASP A 164 -11.41 -14.75 2.65
N LYS A 165 -10.53 -15.04 1.68
CA LYS A 165 -9.75 -16.29 1.61
C LYS A 165 -8.44 -16.24 2.39
N THR A 166 -7.75 -15.11 2.35
CA THR A 166 -6.41 -14.97 2.93
C THR A 166 -6.43 -14.47 4.37
N GLY A 167 -7.54 -13.90 4.81
CA GLY A 167 -7.63 -13.11 6.03
C GLY A 167 -7.11 -11.68 5.83
N LEU A 168 -7.29 -10.88 6.86
CA LEU A 168 -6.91 -9.46 6.90
C LEU A 168 -5.40 -9.29 7.15
N LEU A 169 -4.95 -8.07 7.42
CA LEU A 169 -3.59 -7.81 7.86
C LEU A 169 -3.31 -8.52 9.19
N ASP A 170 -2.13 -9.13 9.34
CA ASP A 170 -1.73 -9.77 10.60
C ASP A 170 -1.43 -8.71 11.65
N GLU A 171 -2.21 -8.72 12.73
CA GLU A 171 -2.16 -7.74 13.82
C GLU A 171 -0.97 -7.92 14.76
N THR A 172 -0.18 -8.97 14.60
CA THR A 172 1.10 -9.14 15.29
C THR A 172 2.14 -8.14 14.77
N PHE A 173 1.99 -7.65 13.54
CA PHE A 173 2.78 -6.56 13.00
C PHE A 173 2.19 -5.22 13.44
N PHE A 174 2.91 -4.52 14.32
CA PHE A 174 2.53 -3.17 14.71
C PHE A 174 2.68 -2.18 13.54
N MET A 175 3.82 -2.26 12.85
CA MET A 175 4.16 -1.48 11.65
C MET A 175 5.31 -2.17 10.92
N TYR A 176 5.24 -2.22 9.59
CA TYR A 176 6.17 -2.89 8.67
C TYR A 176 6.14 -4.43 8.75
N GLY A 177 6.02 -5.05 7.61
CA GLY A 177 5.97 -6.51 7.45
C GLY A 177 4.58 -7.04 7.11
N GLU A 178 3.52 -6.35 7.54
CA GLU A 178 2.13 -6.71 7.25
C GLU A 178 1.81 -6.74 5.75
N ASP A 179 2.43 -5.84 4.98
CA ASP A 179 2.28 -5.77 3.53
C ASP A 179 3.00 -6.93 2.82
N ILE A 180 4.14 -7.36 3.35
CA ILE A 180 4.89 -8.52 2.87
C ILE A 180 4.10 -9.79 3.15
N ASP A 181 3.61 -9.95 4.39
CA ASP A 181 2.83 -11.11 4.82
C ASP A 181 1.54 -11.25 4.00
N LEU A 182 0.74 -10.19 3.89
CA LEU A 182 -0.49 -10.23 3.12
C LEU A 182 -0.22 -10.52 1.64
N SER A 183 0.78 -9.86 1.04
CA SER A 183 1.18 -10.11 -0.35
C SER A 183 1.58 -11.57 -0.58
N TYR A 184 2.29 -12.18 0.37
CA TYR A 184 2.65 -13.59 0.32
C TYR A 184 1.43 -14.50 0.41
N ARG A 185 0.50 -14.24 1.34
CA ARG A 185 -0.75 -15.01 1.49
C ARG A 185 -1.63 -14.92 0.25
N ILE A 186 -1.69 -13.75 -0.41
CA ILE A 186 -2.39 -13.58 -1.70
C ILE A 186 -1.83 -14.55 -2.75
N THR A 187 -0.50 -14.62 -2.87
CA THR A 187 0.14 -15.53 -3.84
C THR A 187 -0.04 -17.00 -3.46
N GLN A 188 0.00 -17.35 -2.18
CA GLN A 188 -0.27 -18.72 -1.72
C GLN A 188 -1.73 -19.16 -1.96
N ALA A 189 -2.67 -18.22 -1.97
CA ALA A 189 -4.07 -18.47 -2.32
C ALA A 189 -4.33 -18.61 -3.83
N GLY A 190 -3.27 -18.57 -4.67
CA GLY A 190 -3.33 -18.76 -6.11
C GLY A 190 -3.63 -17.49 -6.92
N PHE A 191 -3.59 -16.31 -6.29
CA PHE A 191 -3.75 -15.02 -6.96
C PHE A 191 -2.39 -14.38 -7.25
N LYS A 192 -2.41 -13.31 -8.04
CA LYS A 192 -1.22 -12.55 -8.40
C LYS A 192 -1.25 -11.15 -7.81
N ASN A 193 -0.08 -10.63 -7.48
CA ASN A 193 0.12 -9.23 -7.17
C ASN A 193 0.71 -8.52 -8.39
N TYR A 194 0.13 -7.37 -8.76
CA TYR A 194 0.57 -6.61 -9.92
C TYR A 194 1.11 -5.24 -9.56
N TYR A 195 2.15 -4.84 -10.29
CA TYR A 195 2.63 -3.46 -10.39
C TYR A 195 2.03 -2.81 -11.63
N PHE A 196 1.34 -1.69 -11.45
CA PHE A 196 0.61 -0.97 -12.49
C PHE A 196 1.11 0.47 -12.63
N PRO A 197 1.96 0.78 -13.62
CA PRO A 197 2.56 2.10 -13.78
C PRO A 197 1.75 3.09 -14.63
N GLU A 198 0.57 2.72 -15.16
CA GLU A 198 -0.26 3.61 -15.99
C GLU A 198 -0.94 4.72 -15.19
N THR A 199 -0.82 4.66 -13.88
CA THR A 199 -1.05 5.77 -12.95
C THR A 199 0.06 5.82 -11.91
N ARG A 200 0.19 6.96 -11.25
CA ARG A 200 1.22 7.17 -10.23
C ARG A 200 0.66 7.93 -9.03
N ILE A 201 1.33 7.76 -7.92
CA ILE A 201 1.09 8.55 -6.72
C ILE A 201 2.39 9.23 -6.28
N ILE A 202 2.26 10.38 -5.63
CA ILE A 202 3.37 11.00 -4.89
C ILE A 202 3.27 10.50 -3.45
N HIS A 203 4.37 9.98 -2.90
CA HIS A 203 4.46 9.54 -1.52
C HIS A 203 5.54 10.35 -0.79
N TYR A 204 5.12 11.21 0.12
CA TYR A 204 6.00 12.16 0.82
C TYR A 204 6.77 11.55 1.99
N LYS A 205 6.68 10.26 2.19
CA LYS A 205 7.40 9.46 3.20
C LYS A 205 7.74 10.15 4.52
N GLY A 206 7.08 9.69 5.57
CA GLY A 206 7.43 10.05 6.93
C GLY A 206 6.91 11.39 7.42
N GLU A 207 6.03 12.07 6.68
CA GLU A 207 5.38 13.27 7.18
C GLU A 207 4.46 12.96 8.37
N SER A 208 3.76 11.83 8.33
CA SER A 208 2.95 11.32 9.44
C SER A 208 3.79 10.95 10.68
N THR A 209 5.07 10.63 10.51
CA THR A 209 5.95 10.18 11.60
C THR A 209 6.82 11.28 12.15
N LYS A 210 7.11 12.33 11.40
CA LYS A 210 7.92 13.47 11.84
C LYS A 210 7.22 14.34 12.90
N LYS A 211 5.89 14.33 12.94
CA LYS A 211 5.09 15.12 13.88
C LYS A 211 4.89 14.46 15.24
N SER A 212 5.18 13.16 15.37
CA SER A 212 5.11 12.42 16.64
C SER A 212 6.49 11.91 17.06
N SER A 213 7.37 12.82 17.55
CA SER A 213 8.75 12.49 17.95
C SER A 213 8.88 11.65 19.24
N VAL A 214 7.81 11.05 19.75
CA VAL A 214 7.81 10.37 21.07
C VAL A 214 7.47 8.88 21.00
N ASN A 215 7.07 8.31 19.86
CA ASN A 215 6.54 6.93 19.81
C ASN A 215 7.31 5.96 18.90
N TYR A 216 8.63 6.09 18.79
CA TYR A 216 9.47 5.05 18.20
C TYR A 216 10.42 4.50 19.26
N VAL A 217 9.96 3.52 19.99
CA VAL A 217 10.78 2.47 20.64
C VAL A 217 10.06 1.15 20.40
#